data_e1251395c21e6c9254c56bc1484fe90d
#
_entry.id   e1251395c21e6c9254c56bc1484fe90d
#
_cell.length_a   1.000
_cell.length_b   1.000
_cell.length_c   1.000
_cell.angle_alpha   90.00
_cell.angle_beta   90.00
_cell.angle_gamma   90.00
#
_symmetry.space_group_name_H-M   'P 1'
#
loop_
_entity.id
_entity.type
_entity.pdbx_description
1 polymer ?
#
loop_
_entity_poly.entity_id
_entity_poly.type
_entity_poly.pdbx_seq_one_letter_code
_entity_poly.pdbx_strand_id
1 'polypeptide(L)'
;MAELREAHLRYLLAIYELSRSNPDVGTQAVAKALDCSKASVTKMAGNLMDMGLLVREKYGKIYLTDIGFLLAKDLLRCVEIVRQRLPAMRLDLTEGETEEYIRMMVVNLPEHCRKRLAGRT
;
A
#
# COMPACT_ATOMS: atom_id res chain seq x y z
N MET A 1 -6.29 14.18 14.75
CA MET A 1 -5.40 13.47 13.81
C MET A 1 -6.23 12.47 13.00
N ALA A 2 -6.08 12.47 11.69
CA ALA A 2 -6.84 11.57 10.84
C ALA A 2 -6.36 10.12 11.06
N GLU A 3 -7.30 9.21 11.21
CA GLU A 3 -7.03 7.80 11.37
C GLU A 3 -6.68 7.17 10.01
N LEU A 4 -5.69 6.28 10.00
CA LEU A 4 -5.33 5.53 8.79
C LEU A 4 -6.41 4.49 8.49
N ARG A 5 -6.96 4.58 7.29
CA ARG A 5 -7.97 3.66 6.83
C ARG A 5 -7.40 2.71 5.78
N GLU A 6 -8.16 1.68 5.46
CA GLU A 6 -7.81 0.69 4.44
C GLU A 6 -7.39 1.34 3.12
N ALA A 7 -8.12 2.36 2.66
CA ALA A 7 -7.78 3.05 1.42
C ALA A 7 -6.41 3.72 1.46
N HIS A 8 -6.06 4.35 2.58
CA HIS A 8 -4.74 4.95 2.76
C HIS A 8 -3.64 3.91 2.64
N LEU A 9 -3.84 2.77 3.27
CA LEU A 9 -2.85 1.68 3.28
C LEU A 9 -2.69 1.08 1.90
N ARG A 10 -3.78 0.93 1.14
CA ARG A 10 -3.72 0.43 -0.24
C ARG A 10 -2.87 1.34 -1.13
N TYR A 11 -3.05 2.65 -1.02
CA TYR A 11 -2.28 3.60 -1.81
C TYR A 11 -0.80 3.58 -1.40
N LEU A 12 -0.51 3.57 -0.09
CA LEU A 12 0.87 3.51 0.39
C LEU A 12 1.59 2.26 -0.11
N LEU A 13 0.93 1.12 -0.02
CA LEU A 13 1.50 -0.14 -0.48
C LEU A 13 1.77 -0.11 -1.98
N ALA A 14 0.81 0.36 -2.77
CA ALA A 14 0.96 0.46 -4.22
C ALA A 14 2.09 1.40 -4.60
N ILE A 15 2.18 2.57 -3.97
CA ILE A 15 3.25 3.54 -4.23
C ILE A 15 4.60 2.92 -3.91
N TYR A 16 4.71 2.23 -2.78
CA TYR A 16 5.94 1.59 -2.37
C TYR A 16 6.37 0.50 -3.38
N GLU A 17 5.43 -0.36 -3.76
CA GLU A 17 5.73 -1.42 -4.72
C GLU A 17 6.15 -0.86 -6.09
N LEU A 18 5.48 0.19 -6.55
CA LEU A 18 5.84 0.86 -7.81
C LEU A 18 7.24 1.51 -7.70
N SER A 19 7.54 2.13 -6.56
CA SER A 19 8.82 2.81 -6.38
C SER A 19 10.02 1.86 -6.35
N ARG A 20 9.80 0.60 -6.05
CA ARG A 20 10.88 -0.40 -6.05
C ARG A 20 11.38 -0.74 -7.45
N SER A 21 10.54 -0.60 -8.44
CA SER A 21 10.89 -0.91 -9.84
C SER A 21 10.97 0.32 -10.73
N ASN A 22 10.50 1.47 -10.27
CA ASN A 22 10.45 2.70 -11.07
C ASN A 22 10.76 3.91 -10.18
N PRO A 23 11.86 4.66 -10.44
CA PRO A 23 12.18 5.85 -9.66
C PRO A 23 11.21 7.00 -9.88
N ASP A 24 10.45 6.98 -10.97
CA ASP A 24 9.56 8.07 -11.34
C ASP A 24 8.09 7.68 -11.18
N VAL A 25 7.66 7.47 -9.94
CA VAL A 25 6.26 7.16 -9.66
C VAL A 25 5.42 8.43 -9.73
N GLY A 26 4.43 8.46 -10.61
CA GLY A 26 3.52 9.57 -10.76
C GLY A 26 2.07 9.16 -10.60
N THR A 27 1.19 10.14 -10.70
CA THR A 27 -0.26 9.94 -10.54
C THR A 27 -0.82 8.88 -11.49
N GLN A 28 -0.35 8.88 -12.74
CA GLN A 28 -0.86 7.95 -13.74
C GLN A 28 -0.50 6.49 -13.41
N ALA A 29 0.73 6.25 -12.96
CA ALA A 29 1.18 4.91 -12.60
C ALA A 29 0.35 4.35 -11.43
N VAL A 30 0.09 5.19 -10.43
CA VAL A 30 -0.73 4.79 -9.26
C VAL A 30 -2.17 4.53 -9.68
N ALA A 31 -2.74 5.41 -10.51
CA ALA A 31 -4.12 5.25 -11.02
C ALA A 31 -4.27 3.92 -11.76
N LYS A 32 -3.30 3.59 -12.60
CA LYS A 32 -3.30 2.32 -13.35
C LYS A 32 -3.17 1.11 -12.43
N ALA A 33 -2.26 1.18 -11.46
CA ALA A 33 -2.02 0.07 -10.54
C ALA A 33 -3.25 -0.23 -9.67
N LEU A 34 -4.00 0.81 -9.28
CA LEU A 34 -5.17 0.67 -8.40
C LEU A 34 -6.51 0.66 -9.15
N ASP A 35 -6.45 0.72 -10.47
CA ASP A 35 -7.65 0.75 -11.33
C ASP A 35 -8.62 1.84 -10.91
N CYS A 36 -8.12 3.06 -10.80
CA CYS A 36 -8.92 4.21 -10.41
C CYS A 36 -8.55 5.44 -11.25
N SER A 37 -9.27 6.54 -11.04
CA SER A 37 -9.04 7.77 -11.79
C SER A 37 -7.84 8.55 -11.24
N LYS A 38 -7.24 9.38 -12.09
CA LYS A 38 -6.19 10.30 -11.66
C LYS A 38 -6.69 11.28 -10.61
N ALA A 39 -7.96 11.69 -10.70
CA ALA A 39 -8.58 12.58 -9.73
C ALA A 39 -8.62 11.93 -8.34
N SER A 40 -8.96 10.63 -8.28
CA SER A 40 -8.95 9.87 -7.02
C SER A 40 -7.54 9.80 -6.42
N VAL A 41 -6.52 9.56 -7.26
CA VAL A 41 -5.13 9.53 -6.81
C VAL A 41 -4.70 10.89 -6.27
N THR A 42 -5.03 11.97 -6.98
CA THR A 42 -4.68 13.33 -6.55
C THR A 42 -5.31 13.65 -5.19
N LYS A 43 -6.57 13.31 -5.01
CA LYS A 43 -7.28 13.53 -3.74
C LYS A 43 -6.64 12.73 -2.60
N MET A 44 -6.37 11.45 -2.83
CA MET A 44 -5.75 10.60 -1.83
C MET A 44 -4.32 11.04 -1.52
N ALA A 45 -3.56 11.45 -2.54
CA ALA A 45 -2.21 11.98 -2.34
C ALA A 45 -2.23 13.20 -1.41
N GLY A 46 -3.21 14.10 -1.59
CA GLY A 46 -3.40 15.24 -0.70
C GLY A 46 -3.64 14.81 0.75
N ASN A 47 -4.50 13.82 0.94
CA ASN A 47 -4.77 13.28 2.28
C ASN A 47 -3.51 12.68 2.91
N LEU A 48 -2.74 11.91 2.15
CA LEU A 48 -1.51 11.29 2.64
C LEU A 48 -0.43 12.33 2.92
N MET A 49 -0.38 13.41 2.14
CA MET A 49 0.52 14.53 2.41
C MET A 49 0.18 15.22 3.73
N ASP A 50 -1.12 15.42 3.99
CA ASP A 50 -1.59 16.01 5.24
C ASP A 50 -1.23 15.15 6.45
N MET A 51 -1.13 13.83 6.24
CA MET A 51 -0.73 12.88 7.29
C MET A 51 0.80 12.77 7.45
N GLY A 52 1.57 13.45 6.61
CA GLY A 52 3.03 13.38 6.66
C GLY A 52 3.61 12.09 6.09
N LEU A 53 2.86 11.37 5.25
CA LEU A 53 3.28 10.09 4.70
C LEU A 53 3.81 10.17 3.29
N LEU A 54 3.53 11.26 2.60
CA LEU A 54 3.80 11.41 1.19
C LEU A 54 4.26 12.84 0.88
N VAL A 55 5.12 12.97 -0.13
CA VAL A 55 5.49 14.24 -0.74
C VAL A 55 5.16 14.16 -2.22
N ARG A 56 4.58 15.21 -2.76
CA ARG A 56 4.29 15.31 -4.19
C ARG A 56 5.02 16.52 -4.77
N GLU A 57 5.80 16.28 -5.80
CA GLU A 57 6.52 17.36 -6.49
C GLU A 57 5.62 18.09 -7.49
N LYS A 58 6.08 19.25 -7.94
CA LYS A 58 5.38 20.14 -8.83
C LYS A 58 4.86 19.47 -10.12
N TYR A 59 5.58 18.48 -10.64
CA TYR A 59 5.21 17.80 -11.88
C TYR A 59 4.56 16.43 -11.66
N GLY A 60 4.02 16.22 -10.48
CA GLY A 60 3.24 15.03 -10.19
C GLY A 60 4.01 13.80 -9.71
N LYS A 61 5.32 13.91 -9.54
CA LYS A 61 6.12 12.83 -8.94
C LYS A 61 5.75 12.68 -7.47
N ILE A 62 5.63 11.43 -7.04
CA ILE A 62 5.19 11.06 -5.70
C ILE A 62 6.31 10.32 -4.98
N TYR A 63 6.60 10.76 -3.76
CA TYR A 63 7.63 10.14 -2.90
C TYR A 63 7.07 9.86 -1.54
N LEU A 64 7.47 8.74 -0.96
CA LEU A 64 7.15 8.45 0.44
C LEU A 64 8.11 9.23 1.35
N THR A 65 7.56 9.75 2.45
CA THR A 65 8.40 10.27 3.54
C THR A 65 9.03 9.08 4.26
N ASP A 66 9.97 9.34 5.18
CA ASP A 66 10.57 8.28 5.98
C ASP A 66 9.49 7.50 6.75
N ILE A 67 8.51 8.21 7.32
CA ILE A 67 7.41 7.58 8.06
C ILE A 67 6.54 6.76 7.10
N GLY A 68 6.20 7.31 5.94
CA GLY A 68 5.42 6.59 4.92
C GLY A 68 6.14 5.36 4.42
N PHE A 69 7.44 5.46 4.21
CA PHE A 69 8.27 4.34 3.77
C PHE A 69 8.26 3.21 4.81
N LEU A 70 8.45 3.53 6.09
CA LEU A 70 8.47 2.51 7.15
C LEU A 70 7.11 1.81 7.26
N LEU A 71 6.04 2.57 7.18
CA LEU A 71 4.69 2.00 7.22
C LEU A 71 4.43 1.08 6.02
N ALA A 72 4.79 1.52 4.83
CA ALA A 72 4.60 0.73 3.61
C ALA A 72 5.47 -0.54 3.63
N LYS A 73 6.68 -0.44 4.15
CA LYS A 73 7.59 -1.59 4.29
C LYS A 73 6.98 -2.64 5.21
N ASP A 74 6.37 -2.23 6.32
CA ASP A 74 5.69 -3.16 7.23
C ASP A 74 4.49 -3.81 6.54
N LEU A 75 3.73 -3.06 5.74
CA LEU A 75 2.62 -3.62 4.96
C LEU A 75 3.11 -4.70 3.99
N LEU A 76 4.20 -4.44 3.28
CA LEU A 76 4.76 -5.41 2.35
C LEU A 76 5.25 -6.67 3.08
N ARG A 77 5.85 -6.51 4.27
CA ARG A 77 6.24 -7.65 5.09
C ARG A 77 5.02 -8.51 5.44
N CYS A 78 3.91 -7.89 5.81
CA CYS A 78 2.67 -8.60 6.06
C CYS A 78 2.19 -9.35 4.80
N VAL A 79 2.26 -8.71 3.65
CA VAL A 79 1.90 -9.33 2.36
C VAL A 79 2.74 -10.59 2.12
N GLU A 80 4.05 -10.50 2.35
CA GLU A 80 4.96 -11.63 2.15
C GLU A 80 4.63 -12.80 3.08
N ILE A 81 4.33 -12.52 4.35
CA ILE A 81 3.97 -13.55 5.32
C ILE A 81 2.66 -14.22 4.93
N VAL A 82 1.64 -13.44 4.58
CA VAL A 82 0.35 -14.00 4.16
C VAL A 82 0.52 -14.81 2.87
N ARG A 83 1.34 -14.33 1.93
CA ARG A 83 1.63 -15.06 0.70
C ARG A 83 2.20 -16.45 0.97
N GLN A 84 3.06 -16.57 1.98
CA GLN A 84 3.66 -17.85 2.37
C GLN A 84 2.65 -18.79 3.04
N ARG A 85 1.68 -18.24 3.75
CA ARG A 85 0.73 -19.02 4.56
C ARG A 85 -0.57 -19.35 3.84
N LEU A 86 -1.00 -18.49 2.94
CA LEU A 86 -2.31 -18.63 2.27
C LEU A 86 -2.46 -19.96 1.51
N PRO A 87 -1.43 -20.48 0.81
CA PRO A 87 -1.59 -21.76 0.08
C PRO A 87 -2.02 -22.93 0.96
N ALA A 88 -1.67 -22.92 2.24
CA ALA A 88 -2.05 -23.98 3.17
C ALA A 88 -3.58 -24.05 3.37
N MET A 89 -4.30 -22.99 3.07
CA MET A 89 -5.77 -22.97 3.19
C MET A 89 -6.46 -23.65 2.01
N ARG A 90 -5.75 -23.93 0.93
CA ARG A 90 -6.27 -24.64 -0.26
C ARG A 90 -7.54 -24.00 -0.85
N LEU A 91 -7.52 -22.68 -1.00
CA LEU A 91 -8.68 -21.94 -1.51
C LEU A 91 -8.87 -22.08 -3.03
N ASP A 92 -7.88 -22.63 -3.73
CA ASP A 92 -7.93 -22.80 -5.19
C ASP A 92 -8.11 -21.48 -5.96
N LEU A 93 -7.44 -20.44 -5.49
CA LEU A 93 -7.44 -19.14 -6.15
C LEU A 93 -6.47 -19.15 -7.33
N THR A 94 -6.81 -18.38 -8.38
CA THR A 94 -5.83 -18.11 -9.44
C THR A 94 -4.68 -17.27 -8.87
N GLU A 95 -3.58 -17.17 -9.60
CA GLU A 95 -2.44 -16.36 -9.17
C GLU A 95 -2.85 -14.89 -8.98
N GLY A 96 -3.62 -14.33 -9.92
CA GLY A 96 -4.10 -12.96 -9.82
C GLY A 96 -5.03 -12.74 -8.63
N GLU A 97 -5.96 -13.67 -8.41
CA GLU A 97 -6.85 -13.62 -7.27
C GLU A 97 -6.08 -13.71 -5.95
N THR A 98 -5.09 -14.59 -5.89
CA THR A 98 -4.25 -14.74 -4.70
C THR A 98 -3.59 -13.43 -4.33
N GLU A 99 -2.96 -12.75 -5.27
CA GLU A 99 -2.28 -11.47 -5.02
C GLU A 99 -3.28 -10.38 -4.59
N GLU A 100 -4.45 -10.34 -5.21
CA GLU A 100 -5.49 -9.38 -4.85
C GLU A 100 -6.00 -9.60 -3.42
N TYR A 101 -6.35 -10.85 -3.09
CA TYR A 101 -6.90 -11.16 -1.76
C TYR A 101 -5.88 -11.00 -0.65
N ILE A 102 -4.60 -11.30 -0.91
CA ILE A 102 -3.55 -11.04 0.07
C ILE A 102 -3.52 -9.56 0.45
N ARG A 103 -3.53 -8.67 -0.53
CA ARG A 103 -3.48 -7.23 -0.28
C ARG A 103 -4.73 -6.72 0.41
N MET A 104 -5.90 -7.21 0.01
CA MET A 104 -7.15 -6.89 0.67
C MET A 104 -7.12 -7.28 2.15
N MET A 105 -6.64 -8.48 2.44
CA MET A 105 -6.54 -8.97 3.82
C MET A 105 -5.63 -8.09 4.64
N VAL A 106 -4.43 -7.80 4.15
CA VAL A 106 -3.42 -7.06 4.91
C VAL A 106 -3.90 -5.65 5.25
N VAL A 107 -4.48 -4.95 4.28
CA VAL A 107 -4.91 -3.55 4.53
C VAL A 107 -6.16 -3.46 5.40
N ASN A 108 -6.88 -4.56 5.55
CA ASN A 108 -8.07 -4.64 6.40
C ASN A 108 -7.80 -5.25 7.78
N LEU A 109 -6.60 -5.73 8.03
CA LEU A 109 -6.23 -6.22 9.35
C LEU A 109 -6.20 -5.06 10.36
N PRO A 110 -6.61 -5.31 11.61
CA PRO A 110 -6.41 -4.33 12.67
C PRO A 110 -4.93 -3.97 12.81
N GLU A 111 -4.66 -2.75 13.24
CA GLU A 111 -3.29 -2.26 13.37
C GLU A 111 -2.41 -3.18 14.22
N HIS A 112 -2.95 -3.65 15.37
CA HIS A 112 -2.17 -4.53 16.24
C HIS A 112 -1.80 -5.84 15.57
N CYS A 113 -2.64 -6.35 14.65
CA CYS A 113 -2.34 -7.55 13.89
C CYS A 113 -1.21 -7.29 12.88
N ARG A 114 -1.27 -6.15 12.19
CA ARG A 114 -0.23 -5.77 11.24
C ARG A 114 1.12 -5.61 11.93
N LYS A 115 1.13 -4.95 13.09
CA LYS A 115 2.35 -4.77 13.87
C LYS A 115 2.94 -6.10 14.32
N ARG A 116 2.09 -7.02 14.75
CA ARG A 116 2.53 -8.34 15.17
C ARG A 116 3.15 -9.13 14.02
N LEU A 117 2.49 -9.13 12.86
CA LEU A 117 3.03 -9.80 11.66
C LEU A 117 4.36 -9.19 11.22
N ALA A 118 4.47 -7.88 11.30
CA ALA A 118 5.69 -7.17 10.90
C ALA A 118 6.80 -7.25 11.95
N GLY A 119 6.56 -7.88 13.11
CA GLY A 119 7.55 -8.01 14.17
C GLY A 119 7.75 -6.74 14.99
N ARG A 120 6.71 -5.92 15.13
CA ARG A 120 6.78 -4.63 15.84
C ARG A 120 6.18 -4.66 17.25
N THR A 121 5.88 -5.80 17.76
CA THR A 121 5.35 -5.94 19.13
C THR A 121 6.46 -6.06 20.15
#